data_1c7f09800e52d7cbfaa7112e340db30b
#
_entry.id   1c7f09800e52d7cbfaa7112e340db30b
#
_cell.length_a   1.000
_cell.length_b   1.000
_cell.length_c   1.000
_cell.angle_alpha   90.00
_cell.angle_beta   90.00
_cell.angle_gamma   90.00
#
_symmetry.space_group_name_H-M   'P 1'
#
loop_
_entity.id
_entity.type
_entity.pdbx_description
1 polymer ?
#
loop_
_entity_poly.entity_id
_entity_poly.type
_entity_poly.pdbx_seq_one_letter_code
_entity_poly.pdbx_strand_id
1 'polypeptide(L)'
;MIIRAGGADWGTVEISERRQEVCFSDSGGKTPSVWRVWGILDGKEPLLIGVPEPTGDRMAIRRTISKSYLARCGYWPTLPERYVAGERFFDADGAPDRSSVTERERGGVRRLTCRFDPRRPFDLAYAFSVCTVKDGTAQLLLDKKTGRPIVQERPDSE
;
A
#
# COMPACT_ATOMS: atom_id res chain seq x y z
N MET A 1 -18.46 8.28 -2.81
CA MET A 1 -17.11 8.89 -2.83
C MET A 1 -16.28 8.24 -3.93
N ILE A 2 -15.39 8.99 -4.52
CA ILE A 2 -14.57 8.50 -5.63
C ILE A 2 -13.36 7.76 -5.08
N ILE A 3 -13.03 6.63 -5.73
CA ILE A 3 -11.79 5.90 -5.49
C ILE A 3 -10.81 6.30 -6.58
N ARG A 4 -9.65 6.79 -6.20
CA ARG A 4 -8.62 7.22 -7.15
C ARG A 4 -7.55 6.13 -7.26
N ALA A 5 -6.97 6.05 -8.45
CA ALA A 5 -5.88 5.11 -8.72
C ALA A 5 -4.79 5.86 -9.51
N GLY A 6 -3.62 6.04 -8.89
CA GLY A 6 -2.50 6.72 -9.54
C GLY A 6 -2.79 8.13 -10.02
N GLY A 7 -3.65 8.87 -9.31
CA GLY A 7 -4.01 10.23 -9.68
C GLY A 7 -5.20 10.35 -10.62
N ALA A 8 -5.83 9.25 -11.00
CA ALA A 8 -7.03 9.23 -11.84
C ALA A 8 -8.22 8.59 -11.10
N ASP A 9 -9.42 8.95 -11.51
CA ASP A 9 -10.64 8.33 -10.95
C ASP A 9 -10.75 6.90 -11.48
N TRP A 10 -10.95 5.95 -10.58
CA TRP A 10 -11.10 4.55 -10.95
C TRP A 10 -12.49 3.99 -10.65
N GLY A 11 -13.05 4.34 -9.53
CA GLY A 11 -14.31 3.77 -9.09
C GLY A 11 -14.97 4.59 -8.01
N THR A 12 -15.96 3.98 -7.36
CA THR A 12 -16.72 4.63 -6.28
C THR A 12 -16.87 3.69 -5.10
N VAL A 13 -17.00 4.28 -3.91
CA VAL A 13 -17.32 3.56 -2.69
C VAL A 13 -18.61 4.13 -2.11
N GLU A 14 -19.53 3.25 -1.74
CA GLU A 14 -20.72 3.57 -0.95
C GLU A 14 -20.55 3.04 0.46
N ILE A 15 -20.86 3.87 1.44
CA ILE A 15 -20.69 3.54 2.85
C ILE A 15 -22.05 3.48 3.50
N SER A 16 -22.32 2.38 4.19
CA SER A 16 -23.55 2.16 4.92
C SER A 16 -23.21 1.85 6.37
N GLU A 17 -23.65 2.73 7.28
CA GLU A 17 -23.46 2.51 8.71
C GLU A 17 -24.61 1.69 9.28
N ARG A 18 -24.26 0.66 10.04
CA ARG A 18 -25.19 -0.14 10.83
C ARG A 18 -24.88 0.04 12.31
N ARG A 19 -25.68 -0.60 13.16
CA ARG A 19 -25.57 -0.42 14.61
C ARG A 19 -24.15 -0.73 15.15
N GLN A 20 -23.54 -1.81 14.72
CA GLN A 20 -22.22 -2.26 15.23
C GLN A 20 -21.15 -2.38 14.15
N GLU A 21 -21.47 -2.05 12.92
CA GLU A 21 -20.58 -2.27 11.80
C GLU A 21 -20.77 -1.22 10.71
N VAL A 22 -19.79 -1.12 9.83
CA VAL A 22 -19.84 -0.26 8.64
C VAL A 22 -19.61 -1.14 7.42
N CYS A 23 -20.46 -1.01 6.43
CA CYS A 23 -20.36 -1.72 5.16
C CYS A 23 -19.77 -0.79 4.10
N PHE A 24 -18.71 -1.24 3.45
CA PHE A 24 -18.08 -0.57 2.32
C PHE A 24 -18.41 -1.37 1.05
N SER A 25 -19.10 -0.73 0.10
CA SER A 25 -19.43 -1.32 -1.20
C SER A 25 -18.68 -0.54 -2.26
N ASP A 26 -17.65 -1.15 -2.83
CA ASP A 26 -16.76 -0.50 -3.78
C ASP A 26 -16.94 -1.14 -5.16
N SER A 27 -16.89 -0.31 -6.20
CA SER A 27 -16.90 -0.81 -7.58
C SER A 27 -16.05 0.10 -8.46
N GLY A 28 -15.43 -0.50 -9.46
CA GLY A 28 -14.60 0.22 -10.42
C GLY A 28 -14.44 -0.53 -11.71
N GLY A 29 -13.60 0.00 -12.59
CA GLY A 29 -13.29 -0.61 -13.87
C GLY A 29 -12.38 -1.83 -13.73
N LYS A 30 -12.20 -2.55 -14.81
CA LYS A 30 -11.28 -3.68 -14.87
C LYS A 30 -9.87 -3.25 -14.48
N THR A 31 -9.17 -4.13 -13.79
CA THR A 31 -7.80 -3.88 -13.35
C THR A 31 -6.83 -4.76 -14.10
N PRO A 32 -5.61 -4.26 -14.41
CA PRO A 32 -4.61 -5.04 -15.16
C PRO A 32 -3.97 -6.16 -14.32
N SER A 33 -4.11 -6.07 -13.00
CA SER A 33 -3.52 -7.01 -12.05
C SER A 33 -4.37 -7.07 -10.79
N VAL A 34 -3.91 -7.78 -9.77
CA VAL A 34 -4.59 -7.82 -8.47
C VAL A 34 -4.38 -6.49 -7.75
N TRP A 35 -5.45 -5.74 -7.58
CA TRP A 35 -5.45 -4.46 -6.88
C TRP A 35 -6.02 -4.60 -5.49
N ARG A 36 -5.71 -3.61 -4.65
CA ARG A 36 -6.29 -3.45 -3.31
C ARG A 36 -6.90 -2.07 -3.21
N VAL A 37 -7.92 -1.95 -2.36
CA VAL A 37 -8.56 -0.66 -2.07
C VAL A 37 -8.25 -0.29 -0.62
N TRP A 38 -7.81 0.94 -0.41
CA TRP A 38 -7.54 1.48 0.93
C TRP A 38 -8.35 2.73 1.18
N GLY A 39 -8.75 2.89 2.44
CA GLY A 39 -9.25 4.16 2.97
C GLY A 39 -8.13 4.91 3.67
N ILE A 40 -8.11 6.21 3.54
CA ILE A 40 -7.05 7.07 4.07
C ILE A 40 -7.64 8.17 4.94
N LEU A 41 -7.03 8.37 6.09
CA LEU A 41 -7.24 9.50 6.98
C LEU A 41 -5.87 10.01 7.38
N ASP A 42 -5.63 11.32 7.27
CA ASP A 42 -4.35 11.92 7.56
C ASP A 42 -3.90 11.61 8.99
N GLY A 43 -2.62 11.25 9.14
CA GLY A 43 -2.04 10.86 10.42
C GLY A 43 -2.33 9.42 10.85
N LYS A 44 -3.07 8.66 10.05
CA LYS A 44 -3.36 7.24 10.33
C LYS A 44 -2.75 6.34 9.27
N GLU A 45 -2.49 5.10 9.64
CA GLU A 45 -2.12 4.09 8.65
C GLU A 45 -3.29 3.80 7.72
N PRO A 46 -3.02 3.48 6.45
CA PRO A 46 -4.08 3.13 5.51
C PRO A 46 -4.94 1.97 6.01
N LEU A 47 -6.24 2.10 5.84
CA LEU A 47 -7.19 1.05 6.16
C LEU A 47 -7.41 0.18 4.93
N LEU A 48 -6.99 -1.07 4.97
CA LEU A 48 -7.26 -2.00 3.88
C LEU A 48 -8.74 -2.35 3.84
N ILE A 49 -9.42 -1.96 2.78
CA ILE A 49 -10.82 -2.33 2.54
C ILE A 49 -10.89 -3.74 1.96
N GLY A 50 -10.06 -4.05 0.99
CA GLY A 50 -9.98 -5.39 0.44
C GLY A 50 -9.49 -5.44 -1.00
N VAL A 51 -9.69 -6.60 -1.63
CA VAL A 51 -9.29 -6.88 -3.02
C VAL A 51 -10.54 -6.98 -3.86
N PRO A 52 -10.75 -6.07 -4.84
CA PRO A 52 -11.89 -6.16 -5.76
C PRO A 52 -11.86 -7.45 -6.56
N GLU A 53 -13.03 -8.01 -6.81
CA GLU A 53 -13.21 -9.22 -7.59
C GLU A 53 -14.00 -8.91 -8.86
N PRO A 54 -13.77 -9.65 -9.96
CA PRO A 54 -14.54 -9.47 -11.18
C PRO A 54 -16.03 -9.73 -10.96
N THR A 55 -16.86 -8.80 -11.40
CA THR A 55 -18.32 -8.90 -11.37
C THR A 55 -18.84 -8.40 -12.72
N GLY A 56 -19.13 -9.31 -13.63
CA GLY A 56 -19.45 -8.94 -15.01
C GLY A 56 -18.27 -8.28 -15.70
N ASP A 57 -18.46 -7.08 -16.21
CA ASP A 57 -17.43 -6.27 -16.88
C ASP A 57 -16.75 -5.27 -15.92
N ARG A 58 -17.03 -5.36 -14.63
CA ARG A 58 -16.49 -4.46 -13.61
C ARG A 58 -15.80 -5.24 -12.51
N MET A 59 -15.14 -4.51 -11.62
CA MET A 59 -14.56 -5.03 -10.38
C MET A 59 -15.40 -4.52 -9.21
N ALA A 60 -15.65 -5.35 -8.23
CA ALA A 60 -16.43 -4.97 -7.05
C ALA A 60 -15.93 -5.66 -5.80
N ILE A 61 -16.17 -5.00 -4.67
CA ILE A 61 -15.93 -5.57 -3.34
C ILE A 61 -17.01 -5.05 -2.39
N ARG A 62 -17.44 -5.92 -1.50
CA ARG A 62 -18.30 -5.54 -0.39
C ARG A 62 -17.68 -6.07 0.89
N ARG A 63 -17.38 -5.16 1.81
CA ARG A 63 -16.78 -5.54 3.07
C ARG A 63 -17.49 -4.86 4.24
N THR A 64 -17.79 -5.66 5.25
CA THR A 64 -18.35 -5.18 6.50
C THR A 64 -17.29 -5.25 7.58
N ILE A 65 -17.04 -4.13 8.26
CA ILE A 65 -16.03 -4.01 9.30
C ILE A 65 -16.72 -3.56 10.59
N SER A 66 -16.40 -4.22 11.70
CA SER A 66 -16.98 -3.83 12.99
C SER A 66 -16.47 -2.46 13.43
N LYS A 67 -17.35 -1.70 14.08
CA LYS A 67 -16.98 -0.40 14.64
C LYS A 67 -15.87 -0.51 15.68
N SER A 68 -15.85 -1.60 16.45
CA SER A 68 -14.78 -1.84 17.43
C SER A 68 -13.42 -2.02 16.78
N TYR A 69 -13.35 -2.72 15.63
CA TYR A 69 -12.11 -2.86 14.87
C TYR A 69 -11.68 -1.52 14.27
N LEU A 70 -12.63 -0.79 13.67
CA LEU A 70 -12.36 0.54 13.12
C LEU A 70 -11.83 1.49 14.20
N ALA A 71 -12.42 1.47 15.39
CA ALA A 71 -11.95 2.30 16.50
C ALA A 71 -10.51 1.98 16.90
N ARG A 72 -10.15 0.69 16.94
CA ARG A 72 -8.78 0.28 17.24
C ARG A 72 -7.77 0.75 16.19
N CYS A 73 -8.20 0.84 14.93
CA CYS A 73 -7.37 1.34 13.83
C CYS A 73 -7.38 2.88 13.74
N GLY A 74 -8.19 3.56 14.55
CA GLY A 74 -8.32 5.02 14.48
C GLY A 74 -9.30 5.53 13.45
N TYR A 75 -10.22 4.67 12.96
CA TYR A 75 -11.18 4.99 11.91
C TYR A 75 -12.63 5.00 12.39
N TRP A 76 -12.84 5.15 13.66
CA TRP A 76 -14.17 5.33 14.22
C TRP A 76 -14.10 6.26 15.42
N PRO A 77 -14.96 7.29 15.56
CA PRO A 77 -16.12 7.59 14.68
C PRO A 77 -15.78 8.28 13.37
N THR A 78 -14.51 8.59 13.12
CA THR A 78 -14.09 9.27 11.89
C THR A 78 -13.64 8.25 10.85
N LEU A 79 -14.43 8.10 9.78
CA LEU A 79 -14.15 7.21 8.66
C LEU A 79 -13.11 7.83 7.72
N PRO A 80 -12.55 7.04 6.79
CA PRO A 80 -11.60 7.58 5.82
C PRO A 80 -12.16 8.76 5.04
N GLU A 81 -11.32 9.75 4.78
CA GLU A 81 -11.67 10.94 4.01
C GLU A 81 -11.49 10.73 2.50
N ARG A 82 -10.63 9.81 2.11
CA ARG A 82 -10.40 9.49 0.71
C ARG A 82 -10.10 8.01 0.53
N TYR A 83 -10.27 7.53 -0.70
CA TYR A 83 -10.09 6.12 -1.05
C TYR A 83 -9.19 6.02 -2.27
N VAL A 84 -8.29 5.05 -2.25
CA VAL A 84 -7.36 4.80 -3.34
C VAL A 84 -7.30 3.30 -3.65
N ALA A 85 -6.97 2.98 -4.91
CA ALA A 85 -6.84 1.61 -5.36
C ALA A 85 -5.57 1.45 -6.20
N GLY A 86 -4.97 0.30 -6.14
CA GLY A 86 -3.79 -0.03 -6.91
C GLY A 86 -3.18 -1.33 -6.48
N GLU A 87 -2.12 -1.72 -7.17
CA GLU A 87 -1.37 -2.92 -6.86
C GLU A 87 -0.63 -2.77 -5.53
N ARG A 88 -0.05 -1.58 -5.29
CA ARG A 88 0.63 -1.22 -4.04
C ARG A 88 0.10 0.12 -3.56
N PHE A 89 0.15 0.35 -2.26
CA PHE A 89 -0.37 1.58 -1.68
C PHE A 89 0.29 2.84 -2.26
N PHE A 90 1.60 2.85 -2.42
CA PHE A 90 2.30 4.02 -2.95
C PHE A 90 1.88 4.36 -4.37
N ASP A 91 1.66 3.38 -5.21
CA ASP A 91 1.16 3.58 -6.57
C ASP A 91 -0.29 4.06 -6.56
N ALA A 92 -1.09 3.53 -5.66
CA ALA A 92 -2.50 3.86 -5.52
C ALA A 92 -2.71 5.31 -5.10
N ASP A 93 -1.91 5.78 -4.14
CA ASP A 93 -2.03 7.13 -3.62
C ASP A 93 -1.58 8.20 -4.63
N GLY A 94 -0.74 7.82 -5.58
CA GLY A 94 -0.33 8.71 -6.67
C GLY A 94 0.46 9.93 -6.25
N ALA A 95 1.04 9.93 -5.04
CA ALA A 95 1.82 11.06 -4.57
C ALA A 95 3.18 11.10 -5.28
N PRO A 96 3.51 12.20 -5.97
CA PRO A 96 4.69 12.25 -6.82
C PRO A 96 6.03 12.20 -6.09
N ASP A 97 6.06 12.55 -4.82
CA ASP A 97 7.25 12.50 -3.97
C ASP A 97 7.39 11.15 -3.24
N ARG A 98 6.49 10.26 -3.51
CA ARG A 98 6.56 8.95 -2.93
C ARG A 98 7.61 8.13 -3.63
N SER A 99 8.58 7.93 -2.92
CA SER A 99 9.58 6.89 -3.01
C SER A 99 9.40 5.95 -4.16
N SER A 100 9.44 6.48 -5.37
CA SER A 100 9.91 5.66 -6.43
C SER A 100 11.24 5.07 -5.95
N VAL A 101 11.34 3.78 -6.04
CA VAL A 101 12.59 3.10 -5.73
C VAL A 101 13.66 3.67 -6.66
N THR A 102 14.70 4.25 -6.10
CA THR A 102 15.85 4.69 -6.87
C THR A 102 16.75 3.49 -7.10
N GLU A 103 17.08 3.24 -8.35
CA GLU A 103 17.95 2.14 -8.72
C GLU A 103 19.30 2.65 -9.21
N ARG A 104 20.37 2.08 -8.67
CA ARG A 104 21.73 2.30 -9.14
C ARG A 104 22.44 0.97 -9.31
N GLU A 105 23.28 0.90 -10.31
CA GLU A 105 24.06 -0.31 -10.61
C GLU A 105 25.54 0.01 -10.57
N ARG A 106 26.30 -0.82 -9.87
CA ARG A 106 27.75 -0.68 -9.80
C ARG A 106 28.39 -2.03 -9.50
N GLY A 107 29.33 -2.44 -10.33
CA GLY A 107 30.12 -3.65 -10.08
C GLY A 107 29.30 -4.93 -10.02
N GLY A 108 28.24 -5.05 -10.83
CA GLY A 108 27.37 -6.23 -10.83
C GLY A 108 26.36 -6.29 -9.69
N VAL A 109 26.23 -5.21 -8.94
CA VAL A 109 25.26 -5.08 -7.85
C VAL A 109 24.23 -4.01 -8.19
N ARG A 110 22.95 -4.36 -8.07
CA ARG A 110 21.86 -3.40 -8.17
C ARG A 110 21.48 -2.92 -6.78
N ARG A 111 21.50 -1.61 -6.59
CA ARG A 111 21.11 -1.00 -5.33
C ARG A 111 19.75 -0.35 -5.50
N LEU A 112 18.78 -0.83 -4.75
CA LEU A 112 17.44 -0.25 -4.69
C LEU A 112 17.28 0.50 -3.37
N THR A 113 16.89 1.76 -3.43
CA THR A 113 16.66 2.56 -2.23
C THR A 113 15.30 3.23 -2.29
N CYS A 114 14.63 3.32 -1.15
CA CYS A 114 13.37 4.04 -1.02
C CYS A 114 13.26 4.64 0.38
N ARG A 115 12.36 5.62 0.54
CA ARG A 115 12.06 6.16 1.86
C ARG A 115 11.41 5.08 2.73
N PHE A 116 11.79 5.06 3.98
CA PHE A 116 11.21 4.19 4.97
C PHE A 116 10.52 5.02 6.06
N ASP A 117 9.24 4.75 6.26
CA ASP A 117 8.46 5.23 7.39
C ASP A 117 7.78 4.01 8.02
N PRO A 118 8.09 3.68 9.29
CA PRO A 118 7.51 2.48 9.92
C PRO A 118 5.98 2.55 10.05
N ARG A 119 5.39 3.73 9.89
CA ARG A 119 3.95 3.92 9.97
C ARG A 119 3.23 3.72 8.65
N ARG A 120 3.96 3.46 7.56
CA ARG A 120 3.38 3.33 6.21
C ARG A 120 4.00 2.16 5.47
N PRO A 121 3.22 1.47 4.61
CA PRO A 121 3.80 0.53 3.65
C PRO A 121 4.84 1.25 2.78
N PHE A 122 5.87 0.53 2.38
CA PHE A 122 6.92 1.07 1.50
C PHE A 122 7.26 0.08 0.39
N ASP A 123 7.85 0.58 -0.69
CA ASP A 123 8.00 -0.18 -1.92
C ASP A 123 8.84 -1.45 -1.78
N LEU A 124 9.79 -1.46 -0.87
CA LEU A 124 10.64 -2.64 -0.62
C LEU A 124 10.12 -3.52 0.52
N ALA A 125 8.86 -3.34 0.94
CA ALA A 125 8.29 -4.11 2.05
C ALA A 125 8.33 -5.61 1.82
N TYR A 126 8.18 -6.05 0.58
CA TYR A 126 8.25 -7.47 0.21
C TYR A 126 9.59 -8.11 0.53
N ALA A 127 10.64 -7.32 0.63
CA ALA A 127 11.99 -7.79 0.90
C ALA A 127 12.55 -7.21 2.21
N PHE A 128 11.68 -6.78 3.13
CA PHE A 128 12.08 -6.10 4.35
C PHE A 128 13.13 -6.89 5.17
N SER A 129 12.98 -8.20 5.23
CA SER A 129 13.90 -9.06 6.01
C SER A 129 15.35 -9.02 5.50
N VAL A 130 15.56 -8.63 4.24
CA VAL A 130 16.89 -8.51 3.63
C VAL A 130 17.27 -7.07 3.32
N CYS A 131 16.42 -6.11 3.67
CA CYS A 131 16.75 -4.70 3.56
C CYS A 131 17.58 -4.20 4.73
N THR A 132 18.42 -3.21 4.44
CA THR A 132 19.09 -2.41 5.48
C THR A 132 18.31 -1.10 5.61
N VAL A 133 17.96 -0.74 6.85
CA VAL A 133 17.25 0.51 7.12
C VAL A 133 18.16 1.41 7.94
N LYS A 134 18.37 2.63 7.44
CA LYS A 134 19.18 3.64 8.11
C LYS A 134 18.69 5.04 7.76
N ASP A 135 18.49 5.88 8.76
CA ASP A 135 18.14 7.30 8.59
C ASP A 135 16.92 7.52 7.70
N GLY A 136 15.87 6.71 7.87
CA GLY A 136 14.64 6.85 7.11
C GLY A 136 14.73 6.35 5.67
N THR A 137 15.76 5.57 5.34
CA THR A 137 15.95 4.98 4.02
C THR A 137 16.07 3.47 4.13
N ALA A 138 15.31 2.75 3.32
CA ALA A 138 15.44 1.30 3.15
C ALA A 138 16.29 1.02 1.91
N GLN A 139 17.23 0.10 2.02
CA GLN A 139 18.13 -0.28 0.93
C GLN A 139 18.11 -1.79 0.72
N LEU A 140 17.99 -2.20 -0.53
CA LEU A 140 18.09 -3.59 -0.96
C LEU A 140 19.19 -3.71 -2.00
N LEU A 141 20.07 -4.66 -1.80
CA LEU A 141 21.12 -5.00 -2.77
C LEU A 141 20.78 -6.32 -3.45
N LEU A 142 20.85 -6.33 -4.78
CA LEU A 142 20.59 -7.50 -5.60
C LEU A 142 21.83 -7.83 -6.44
N ASP A 143 22.13 -9.12 -6.57
CA ASP A 143 23.10 -9.59 -7.55
C ASP A 143 22.51 -9.45 -8.94
N LYS A 144 23.16 -8.74 -9.82
CA LYS A 144 22.68 -8.49 -11.19
C LYS A 144 22.51 -9.77 -12.01
N LYS A 145 23.36 -10.76 -11.80
CA LYS A 145 23.32 -12.01 -12.57
C LYS A 145 22.23 -12.95 -12.13
N THR A 146 22.00 -13.06 -10.82
CA THR A 146 21.06 -14.01 -10.25
C THR A 146 19.73 -13.38 -9.84
N GLY A 147 19.69 -12.06 -9.66
CA GLY A 147 18.54 -11.36 -9.12
C GLY A 147 18.27 -11.61 -7.65
N ARG A 148 19.19 -12.30 -6.96
CA ARG A 148 19.01 -12.65 -5.55
C ARG A 148 19.49 -11.54 -4.64
N PRO A 149 18.83 -11.34 -3.47
CA PRO A 149 19.30 -10.38 -2.48
C PRO A 149 20.69 -10.72 -1.96
N ILE A 150 21.50 -9.67 -1.78
CA ILE A 150 22.79 -9.77 -1.11
C ILE A 150 22.58 -9.33 0.33
N VAL A 151 22.77 -10.24 1.27
CA VAL A 151 22.64 -9.94 2.68
C VAL A 151 23.94 -9.35 3.19
N GLN A 152 23.88 -8.08 3.67
CA GLN A 152 25.03 -7.46 4.27
C GLN A 152 25.14 -7.88 5.73
N GLU A 153 26.32 -8.34 6.13
CA GLU A 153 26.61 -8.53 7.55
C GLU A 153 26.65 -7.15 8.22
N ARG A 154 25.97 -7.05 9.36
CA ARG A 154 25.99 -5.82 10.15
C ARG A 154 27.35 -5.72 10.83
N PRO A 155 28.09 -4.62 10.64
CA PRO A 155 29.39 -4.45 11.30
C PRO A 155 29.31 -4.41 12.84
N ASP A 156 28.14 -4.13 13.36
CA ASP A 156 27.85 -4.01 14.77
C ASP A 156 27.17 -5.23 15.39
N SER A 157 27.09 -6.32 14.65
CA SER A 157 26.49 -7.55 15.12
C SER A 157 27.35 -8.32 16.13
N GLU A 158 28.41 -7.72 16.54
CA GLU A 158 29.34 -8.24 17.54
C GLU A 158 28.89 -7.92 18.95
#